data_727ef49092431091cf15f2ae96b98b54
#
_entry.id   727ef49092431091cf15f2ae96b98b54
#
_cell.length_a   1.000
_cell.length_b   1.000
_cell.length_c   1.000
_cell.angle_alpha   90.00
_cell.angle_beta   90.00
_cell.angle_gamma   90.00
#
_symmetry.space_group_name_H-M   'P 1'
#
loop_
_entity.id
_entity.type
_entity.pdbx_description
1 polymer ?
#
loop_
_entity_poly.entity_id
_entity_poly.type
_entity_poly.pdbx_seq_one_letter_code
_entity_poly.pdbx_strand_id
1 'polypeptide(L)'
;MKKNILCVVVAFLSAAVGAQNSQFLPGHLAVLRAGDGSISLFLRQAPVFVDQFDPNRFNAAPSFTVQIPTNGPNSFFFNGHAASEGALTRSAGHKLLAFAGYGGVDLLQVAGTASRLDFQRGFCTVDRSGAIRTFLYKNDMPDSKVNPRGVATDGTNNFWGCGNAYGTFYYNPSERQEPVRFTDFPNSRAVKIINNSLYVSMNAADGYAGDAAAGVYRFQTPALPRDASDSAILVVPSAPHYKKVVGFEINPGGNIAYMSDTAAGIQKYVKSGTTWKFAYNFAIPQNIPPALNNAAGCFGLAVDFSGAAPVIYATTTEGYGGSVNSNRVVRIVDTNATAVVTTVAQATSTNVAFRGIDFTPE
;
A
#
# COMPACT_ATOMS: atom_id res chain seq x y z
N MET A 1 28.25 31.19 63.76
CA MET A 1 27.90 30.12 62.86
C MET A 1 26.87 30.62 61.83
N LYS A 2 27.27 30.88 60.59
CA LYS A 2 26.37 31.35 59.52
C LYS A 2 25.89 30.10 58.76
N LYS A 3 24.56 29.87 58.76
CA LYS A 3 23.94 28.79 57.96
C LYS A 3 23.71 29.31 56.53
N ASN A 4 24.41 28.70 55.57
CA ASN A 4 24.14 28.90 54.15
C ASN A 4 22.95 28.05 53.75
N ILE A 5 21.89 28.69 53.29
CA ILE A 5 20.70 28.02 52.68
C ILE A 5 21.01 27.91 51.19
N LEU A 6 21.14 26.68 50.68
CA LEU A 6 21.27 26.38 49.27
C LEU A 6 19.90 26.28 48.65
N CYS A 7 19.49 27.28 47.87
CA CYS A 7 18.26 27.22 47.07
C CYS A 7 18.52 26.39 45.80
N VAL A 8 17.95 25.21 45.71
CA VAL A 8 17.92 24.41 44.48
C VAL A 8 16.75 24.86 43.64
N VAL A 9 17.02 25.51 42.52
CA VAL A 9 16.00 25.87 41.52
C VAL A 9 15.84 24.64 40.60
N VAL A 10 14.71 23.93 40.73
CA VAL A 10 14.31 22.86 39.79
C VAL A 10 13.60 23.53 38.61
N ALA A 11 14.30 23.62 37.49
CA ALA A 11 13.69 24.04 36.22
C ALA A 11 12.85 22.89 35.66
N PHE A 12 11.54 22.99 35.66
CA PHE A 12 10.65 22.15 34.93
C PHE A 12 10.75 22.47 33.43
N LEU A 13 11.43 21.65 32.66
CA LEU A 13 11.26 21.65 31.20
C LEU A 13 9.88 21.07 30.89
N SER A 14 8.90 21.93 30.66
CA SER A 14 7.65 21.53 30.02
C SER A 14 7.96 21.17 28.56
N ALA A 15 8.08 19.88 28.27
CA ALA A 15 8.00 19.39 26.89
C ALA A 15 6.62 19.80 26.36
N ALA A 16 6.58 20.69 25.39
CA ALA A 16 5.37 21.00 24.65
C ALA A 16 4.94 19.70 23.94
N VAL A 17 3.95 19.01 24.50
CA VAL A 17 3.23 17.94 23.80
C VAL A 17 2.48 18.66 22.69
N GLY A 18 3.01 18.60 21.49
CA GLY A 18 2.31 19.11 20.31
C GLY A 18 0.94 18.45 20.25
N ALA A 19 -0.13 19.22 20.07
CA ALA A 19 -1.47 18.69 19.94
C ALA A 19 -1.47 17.68 18.77
N GLN A 20 -1.76 16.42 19.07
CA GLN A 20 -1.90 15.38 18.05
C GLN A 20 -3.13 15.74 17.21
N ASN A 21 -3.00 15.68 15.89
CA ASN A 21 -4.12 15.94 14.99
C ASN A 21 -5.27 14.97 15.30
N SER A 22 -6.50 15.44 15.23
CA SER A 22 -7.69 14.62 15.46
C SER A 22 -8.27 14.04 14.18
N GLN A 23 -7.67 14.32 13.04
CA GLN A 23 -8.08 13.85 11.70
C GLN A 23 -6.92 13.92 10.72
N PHE A 24 -7.09 13.29 9.57
CA PHE A 24 -6.15 13.42 8.46
C PHE A 24 -6.13 14.85 7.91
N LEU A 25 -4.93 15.33 7.60
CA LEU A 25 -4.69 16.63 6.97
C LEU A 25 -4.52 16.47 5.47
N PRO A 26 -5.21 17.24 4.61
CA PRO A 26 -5.03 17.16 3.15
C PRO A 26 -3.58 17.38 2.73
N GLY A 27 -3.16 16.68 1.68
CA GLY A 27 -1.81 16.78 1.13
C GLY A 27 -0.72 16.07 1.94
N HIS A 28 -1.07 15.43 3.05
CA HIS A 28 -0.17 14.55 3.78
C HIS A 28 -0.16 13.14 3.18
N LEU A 29 0.79 12.34 3.61
CA LEU A 29 0.90 10.93 3.23
C LEU A 29 0.15 10.07 4.23
N ALA A 30 -0.62 9.11 3.73
CA ALA A 30 -1.18 8.00 4.48
C ALA A 30 -0.38 6.74 4.17
N VAL A 31 0.11 6.07 5.20
CA VAL A 31 0.95 4.88 5.08
C VAL A 31 0.35 3.75 5.88
N LEU A 32 0.09 2.62 5.24
CA LEU A 32 -0.30 1.41 5.95
C LEU A 32 0.91 0.83 6.69
N ARG A 33 0.70 0.58 7.99
CA ARG A 33 1.68 -0.10 8.83
C ARG A 33 1.11 -1.42 9.35
N ALA A 34 1.84 -2.50 9.14
CA ALA A 34 1.59 -3.81 9.72
C ALA A 34 2.40 -3.96 11.01
N GLY A 35 1.73 -4.40 12.07
CA GLY A 35 2.36 -4.65 13.37
C GLY A 35 2.55 -3.41 14.24
N ASP A 36 2.65 -3.66 15.53
CA ASP A 36 2.90 -2.67 16.60
C ASP A 36 4.25 -2.88 17.30
N GLY A 37 5.03 -3.86 16.85
CA GLY A 37 6.31 -4.25 17.45
C GLY A 37 6.21 -5.37 18.51
N SER A 38 5.03 -5.65 19.05
CA SER A 38 4.85 -6.58 20.15
C SER A 38 4.86 -8.06 19.73
N ILE A 39 4.43 -8.35 18.50
CA ILE A 39 4.27 -9.71 17.97
C ILE A 39 5.04 -9.85 16.67
N SER A 40 5.74 -10.98 16.50
CA SER A 40 6.48 -11.26 15.27
C SER A 40 5.58 -11.28 14.04
N LEU A 41 5.92 -10.47 13.04
CA LEU A 41 5.23 -10.47 11.76
C LEU A 41 5.36 -11.81 11.01
N PHE A 42 6.41 -12.58 11.30
CA PHE A 42 6.69 -13.83 10.59
C PHE A 42 5.69 -14.94 10.90
N LEU A 43 5.06 -14.92 12.05
CA LEU A 43 4.30 -16.09 12.57
C LEU A 43 2.79 -15.86 12.70
N ARG A 44 2.28 -14.63 12.51
CA ARG A 44 0.90 -14.31 12.90
C ARG A 44 0.24 -13.27 12.01
N GLN A 45 -1.05 -13.10 12.20
CA GLN A 45 -1.76 -11.93 11.72
C GLN A 45 -1.22 -10.68 12.43
N ALA A 46 -1.09 -9.62 11.67
CA ALA A 46 -0.58 -8.34 12.15
C ALA A 46 -1.71 -7.33 12.31
N PRO A 47 -1.76 -6.58 13.42
CA PRO A 47 -2.63 -5.43 13.53
C PRO A 47 -2.26 -4.40 12.47
N VAL A 48 -3.25 -3.64 12.01
CA VAL A 48 -3.11 -2.67 10.93
C VAL A 48 -3.29 -1.27 11.47
N PHE A 49 -2.45 -0.36 10.99
CA PHE A 49 -2.51 1.06 11.31
C PHE A 49 -2.43 1.87 10.02
N VAL A 50 -3.06 3.04 10.01
CA VAL A 50 -2.87 4.06 8.99
C VAL A 50 -2.17 5.25 9.63
N ASP A 51 -0.90 5.41 9.32
CA ASP A 51 -0.07 6.49 9.86
C ASP A 51 -0.03 7.68 8.88
N GLN A 52 -0.18 8.89 9.40
CA GLN A 52 -0.04 10.13 8.63
C GLN A 52 1.36 10.71 8.79
N PHE A 53 1.99 11.08 7.67
CA PHE A 53 3.26 11.78 7.65
C PHE A 53 3.16 13.08 6.84
N ASP A 54 3.81 14.14 7.34
CA ASP A 54 4.03 15.35 6.56
C ASP A 54 5.11 15.08 5.50
N PRO A 55 4.82 15.24 4.21
CA PRO A 55 5.77 14.96 3.12
C PRO A 55 7.01 15.87 3.12
N ASN A 56 6.98 16.96 3.90
CA ASN A 56 8.07 17.92 4.02
C ASN A 56 8.88 17.78 5.32
N ARG A 57 8.51 16.83 6.19
CA ARG A 57 9.26 16.52 7.41
C ARG A 57 9.96 15.18 7.25
N PHE A 58 11.25 15.16 7.52
CA PHE A 58 12.10 14.00 7.32
C PHE A 58 12.45 13.35 8.65
N ASN A 59 12.50 12.00 8.65
CA ASN A 59 12.78 11.18 9.85
C ASN A 59 11.84 11.50 11.02
N ALA A 60 10.58 11.81 10.72
CA ALA A 60 9.59 12.20 11.70
C ALA A 60 8.70 11.00 12.11
N ALA A 61 8.20 11.06 13.34
CA ALA A 61 7.12 10.21 13.78
C ALA A 61 5.79 10.60 13.08
N PRO A 62 4.81 9.68 12.98
CA PRO A 62 3.51 10.00 12.42
C PRO A 62 2.82 11.11 13.22
N SER A 63 2.18 12.05 12.50
CA SER A 63 1.44 13.18 13.12
C SER A 63 0.00 12.81 13.49
N PHE A 64 -0.51 11.71 12.94
CA PHE A 64 -1.80 11.12 13.26
C PHE A 64 -1.76 9.63 12.92
N THR A 65 -2.42 8.80 13.73
CA THR A 65 -2.50 7.34 13.51
C THR A 65 -3.92 6.86 13.76
N VAL A 66 -4.45 6.10 12.83
CA VAL A 66 -5.70 5.36 12.98
C VAL A 66 -5.34 3.89 13.15
N GLN A 67 -5.67 3.33 14.31
CA GLN A 67 -5.58 1.89 14.56
C GLN A 67 -6.84 1.20 14.07
N ILE A 68 -6.69 0.20 13.23
CA ILE A 68 -7.81 -0.63 12.78
C ILE A 68 -8.17 -1.60 13.91
N PRO A 69 -9.47 -1.78 14.25
CA PRO A 69 -9.88 -2.66 15.33
C PRO A 69 -9.37 -4.09 15.17
N THR A 70 -8.90 -4.67 16.25
CA THR A 70 -8.44 -6.07 16.31
C THR A 70 -9.49 -7.02 16.90
N ASN A 71 -10.64 -6.49 17.29
CA ASN A 71 -11.77 -7.25 17.81
C ASN A 71 -13.11 -6.61 17.37
N GLY A 72 -14.20 -7.34 17.59
CA GLY A 72 -15.54 -6.88 17.21
C GLY A 72 -15.80 -6.93 15.69
N PRO A 73 -16.94 -6.36 15.25
CA PRO A 73 -17.44 -6.53 13.87
C PRO A 73 -16.58 -5.84 12.80
N ASN A 74 -15.75 -4.87 13.18
CA ASN A 74 -14.82 -4.18 12.28
C ASN A 74 -13.38 -4.67 12.42
N SER A 75 -13.15 -5.81 13.08
CA SER A 75 -11.79 -6.37 13.21
C SER A 75 -11.20 -6.70 11.85
N PHE A 76 -9.93 -6.26 11.65
CA PHE A 76 -9.28 -6.42 10.36
C PHE A 76 -7.76 -6.51 10.50
N PHE A 77 -7.15 -7.40 9.72
CA PHE A 77 -5.74 -7.78 9.88
C PHE A 77 -5.04 -7.92 8.53
N PHE A 78 -3.70 -7.87 8.58
CA PHE A 78 -2.86 -8.37 7.51
C PHE A 78 -2.24 -9.73 7.89
N ASN A 79 -1.88 -10.50 6.88
CA ASN A 79 -0.89 -11.54 7.10
C ASN A 79 0.47 -10.87 7.31
N GLY A 80 1.01 -11.00 8.50
CA GLY A 80 2.27 -10.35 8.86
C GLY A 80 3.45 -10.77 7.99
N HIS A 81 3.48 -12.03 7.56
CA HIS A 81 4.54 -12.59 6.71
C HIS A 81 4.39 -12.20 5.22
N ALA A 82 3.19 -11.83 4.77
CA ALA A 82 2.95 -11.59 3.35
C ALA A 82 3.58 -10.28 2.88
N ALA A 83 4.59 -10.40 2.04
CA ALA A 83 5.28 -9.29 1.40
C ALA A 83 4.52 -8.65 0.22
N SER A 84 3.31 -9.11 -0.08
CA SER A 84 2.54 -8.69 -1.26
C SER A 84 1.14 -8.15 -0.95
N GLU A 85 0.81 -8.02 0.34
CA GLU A 85 -0.48 -7.50 0.81
C GLU A 85 -0.37 -6.06 1.32
N GLY A 86 -1.51 -5.36 1.36
CA GLY A 86 -1.61 -4.03 1.92
C GLY A 86 -1.30 -2.91 0.92
N ALA A 87 -1.63 -3.06 -0.35
CA ALA A 87 -1.70 -1.90 -1.24
C ALA A 87 -2.78 -0.94 -0.75
N LEU A 88 -2.46 0.36 -0.73
CA LEU A 88 -3.34 1.43 -0.29
C LEU A 88 -3.76 2.27 -1.50
N THR A 89 -5.04 2.64 -1.56
CA THR A 89 -5.56 3.52 -2.60
C THR A 89 -6.53 4.54 -2.02
N ARG A 90 -6.59 5.73 -2.61
CA ARG A 90 -7.71 6.65 -2.38
C ARG A 90 -8.90 6.26 -3.28
N SER A 91 -10.11 6.48 -2.78
CA SER A 91 -11.32 6.39 -3.61
C SER A 91 -11.26 7.38 -4.78
N ALA A 92 -12.05 7.15 -5.82
CA ALA A 92 -12.09 8.04 -7.00
C ALA A 92 -12.38 9.50 -6.65
N GLY A 93 -13.18 9.75 -5.62
CA GLY A 93 -13.48 11.09 -5.10
C GLY A 93 -12.54 11.57 -3.98
N HIS A 94 -11.44 10.89 -3.71
CA HIS A 94 -10.42 11.19 -2.69
C HIS A 94 -10.94 11.30 -1.24
N LYS A 95 -12.15 10.82 -0.94
CA LYS A 95 -12.76 10.92 0.39
C LYS A 95 -12.43 9.77 1.32
N LEU A 96 -12.01 8.64 0.77
CA LEU A 96 -11.71 7.41 1.51
C LEU A 96 -10.34 6.87 1.13
N LEU A 97 -9.66 6.32 2.12
CA LEU A 97 -8.59 5.33 1.90
C LEU A 97 -9.23 3.95 1.83
N ALA A 98 -8.68 3.06 1.02
CA ALA A 98 -9.14 1.69 0.90
C ALA A 98 -7.96 0.72 0.81
N PHE A 99 -8.08 -0.42 1.47
CA PHE A 99 -7.10 -1.51 1.45
C PHE A 99 -7.78 -2.86 1.70
N ALA A 100 -7.16 -3.93 1.21
CA ALA A 100 -7.66 -5.30 1.31
C ALA A 100 -6.91 -6.07 2.41
N GLY A 101 -7.59 -7.05 3.03
CA GLY A 101 -7.01 -7.88 4.10
C GLY A 101 -8.01 -8.92 4.60
N TYR A 102 -7.92 -9.24 5.89
CA TYR A 102 -8.70 -10.31 6.53
C TYR A 102 -9.49 -9.78 7.71
N GLY A 103 -10.74 -10.22 7.86
CA GLY A 103 -11.61 -9.88 8.96
C GLY A 103 -11.91 -11.08 9.87
N GLY A 104 -12.37 -10.75 11.08
CA GLY A 104 -13.20 -11.68 11.88
C GLY A 104 -12.51 -12.65 12.78
N VAL A 105 -11.19 -12.59 13.10
CA VAL A 105 -10.60 -13.56 14.02
C VAL A 105 -9.47 -13.06 14.90
N ASP A 106 -9.38 -13.70 16.05
CA ASP A 106 -8.39 -13.58 17.10
C ASP A 106 -6.94 -13.58 16.58
N LEU A 107 -6.20 -12.53 16.93
CA LEU A 107 -4.76 -12.35 16.68
C LEU A 107 -3.89 -13.52 17.17
N LEU A 108 -4.40 -14.33 18.09
CA LEU A 108 -3.67 -15.43 18.71
C LEU A 108 -3.69 -16.70 17.87
N GLN A 109 -4.52 -16.78 16.84
CA GLN A 109 -4.55 -17.95 15.98
C GLN A 109 -3.47 -17.88 14.90
N VAL A 110 -2.76 -18.95 14.81
CA VAL A 110 -1.59 -19.19 14.00
C VAL A 110 -1.71 -18.64 12.60
N ALA A 111 -0.91 -17.66 12.36
CA ALA A 111 -0.55 -17.24 11.03
C ALA A 111 0.22 -18.31 10.27
N GLY A 112 0.47 -18.04 9.10
CA GLY A 112 1.43 -18.74 8.27
C GLY A 112 0.80 -19.37 7.06
N THR A 113 -0.49 -19.42 7.02
CA THR A 113 -1.15 -19.80 5.78
C THR A 113 -2.41 -18.96 5.64
N ALA A 114 -2.28 -17.83 4.97
CA ALA A 114 -3.40 -17.03 4.47
C ALA A 114 -4.36 -17.85 3.59
N SER A 115 -4.06 -19.10 3.40
CA SER A 115 -4.83 -20.11 2.67
C SER A 115 -5.90 -20.81 3.52
N ARG A 116 -6.07 -20.48 4.80
CA ARG A 116 -7.10 -21.15 5.59
C ARG A 116 -8.47 -20.56 5.27
N LEU A 117 -9.40 -21.47 5.01
CA LEU A 117 -10.84 -21.23 4.83
C LEU A 117 -11.50 -20.49 6.00
N ASP A 118 -10.82 -20.42 7.15
CA ASP A 118 -11.33 -19.92 8.40
C ASP A 118 -11.33 -18.38 8.51
N PHE A 119 -10.67 -17.66 7.59
CA PHE A 119 -10.59 -16.20 7.62
C PHE A 119 -11.40 -15.59 6.49
N GLN A 120 -12.37 -14.78 6.84
CA GLN A 120 -13.06 -13.95 5.86
C GLN A 120 -12.09 -12.94 5.25
N ARG A 121 -12.18 -12.74 3.96
CA ARG A 121 -11.46 -11.70 3.25
C ARG A 121 -12.36 -10.49 3.07
N GLY A 122 -11.76 -9.34 2.88
CA GLY A 122 -12.57 -8.15 2.72
C GLY A 122 -11.75 -6.90 2.44
N PHE A 123 -12.44 -5.79 2.57
CA PHE A 123 -11.93 -4.45 2.38
C PHE A 123 -12.18 -3.62 3.63
N CYS A 124 -11.25 -2.74 3.90
CA CYS A 124 -11.39 -1.73 4.93
C CYS A 124 -11.32 -0.36 4.27
N THR A 125 -12.17 0.56 4.70
CA THR A 125 -12.09 1.97 4.32
C THR A 125 -11.92 2.83 5.55
N VAL A 126 -11.18 3.94 5.37
CA VAL A 126 -10.96 4.95 6.42
C VAL A 126 -11.20 6.31 5.80
N ASP A 127 -12.04 7.12 6.42
CA ASP A 127 -12.32 8.48 5.97
C ASP A 127 -11.36 9.51 6.62
N ARG A 128 -11.54 10.77 6.27
CA ARG A 128 -10.73 11.87 6.80
C ARG A 128 -10.75 11.98 8.32
N SER A 129 -11.88 11.67 8.95
CA SER A 129 -12.03 11.72 10.42
C SER A 129 -11.37 10.52 11.12
N GLY A 130 -10.91 9.50 10.36
CA GLY A 130 -10.42 8.23 10.88
C GLY A 130 -11.56 7.23 11.13
N ALA A 131 -12.79 7.49 10.66
CA ALA A 131 -13.88 6.54 10.79
C ALA A 131 -13.65 5.34 9.87
N ILE A 132 -13.84 4.13 10.42
CA ILE A 132 -13.48 2.85 9.80
C ILE A 132 -14.77 2.11 9.42
N ARG A 133 -14.76 1.52 8.22
CA ARG A 133 -15.77 0.55 7.79
C ARG A 133 -15.09 -0.66 7.17
N THR A 134 -15.55 -1.85 7.52
CA THR A 134 -15.08 -3.12 6.96
C THR A 134 -16.20 -3.79 6.17
N PHE A 135 -15.83 -4.42 5.07
CA PHE A 135 -16.72 -5.10 4.13
C PHE A 135 -16.16 -6.49 3.88
N LEU A 136 -16.73 -7.48 4.52
CA LEU A 136 -16.30 -8.86 4.40
C LEU A 136 -17.17 -9.58 3.36
N TYR A 137 -16.55 -10.41 2.54
CA TYR A 137 -17.27 -11.25 1.59
C TYR A 137 -17.09 -12.72 1.92
N LYS A 138 -18.07 -13.52 1.48
CA LYS A 138 -18.00 -14.96 1.67
C LYS A 138 -16.79 -15.54 0.95
N ASN A 139 -16.16 -16.49 1.62
CA ASN A 139 -14.95 -17.15 1.15
C ASN A 139 -15.25 -18.43 0.36
N ASP A 140 -16.41 -18.50 -0.30
CA ASP A 140 -16.83 -19.65 -1.14
C ASP A 140 -16.05 -19.72 -2.47
N MET A 141 -14.93 -19.03 -2.53
CA MET A 141 -14.04 -19.07 -3.67
C MET A 141 -13.39 -20.44 -3.76
N PRO A 142 -13.43 -21.11 -4.93
CA PRO A 142 -12.95 -22.50 -5.08
C PRO A 142 -11.47 -22.69 -4.70
N ASP A 143 -10.69 -21.60 -4.65
CA ASP A 143 -9.30 -21.62 -4.23
C ASP A 143 -9.12 -20.91 -2.88
N SER A 144 -9.00 -21.71 -1.83
CA SER A 144 -8.73 -21.26 -0.45
C SER A 144 -7.40 -20.50 -0.28
N LYS A 145 -6.65 -20.28 -1.34
CA LYS A 145 -5.29 -19.71 -1.35
C LYS A 145 -5.23 -18.25 -1.81
N VAL A 146 -6.36 -17.55 -1.89
CA VAL A 146 -6.39 -16.17 -2.39
C VAL A 146 -5.90 -15.19 -1.31
N ASN A 147 -4.76 -14.57 -1.55
CA ASN A 147 -4.30 -13.44 -0.76
C ASN A 147 -4.91 -12.15 -1.31
N PRO A 148 -5.71 -11.42 -0.52
CA PRO A 148 -6.21 -10.11 -0.91
C PRO A 148 -5.03 -9.13 -0.89
N ARG A 149 -4.79 -8.42 -1.99
CA ARG A 149 -3.60 -7.57 -2.12
C ARG A 149 -3.91 -6.09 -2.20
N GLY A 150 -4.92 -5.73 -2.96
CA GLY A 150 -5.32 -4.35 -3.14
C GLY A 150 -6.81 -4.22 -3.42
N VAL A 151 -7.32 -3.00 -3.28
CA VAL A 151 -8.70 -2.64 -3.59
C VAL A 151 -8.78 -1.19 -4.05
N ALA A 152 -9.63 -0.91 -5.02
CA ALA A 152 -10.08 0.42 -5.39
C ALA A 152 -11.58 0.57 -5.10
N THR A 153 -12.06 1.78 -4.85
CA THR A 153 -13.48 2.10 -4.67
C THR A 153 -13.82 3.42 -5.34
N ASP A 154 -15.06 3.52 -5.81
CA ASP A 154 -15.60 4.80 -6.31
C ASP A 154 -16.03 5.75 -5.18
N GLY A 155 -15.91 5.32 -3.92
CA GLY A 155 -16.32 6.08 -2.75
C GLY A 155 -17.74 5.77 -2.28
N THR A 156 -18.43 4.84 -2.95
CA THR A 156 -19.72 4.28 -2.55
C THR A 156 -19.53 2.85 -2.03
N ASN A 157 -20.45 1.95 -2.31
CA ASN A 157 -20.34 0.53 -1.96
C ASN A 157 -19.74 -0.33 -3.09
N ASN A 158 -19.16 0.28 -4.13
CA ASN A 158 -18.52 -0.44 -5.21
C ASN A 158 -17.02 -0.61 -4.94
N PHE A 159 -16.56 -1.85 -5.00
CA PHE A 159 -15.18 -2.23 -4.74
C PHE A 159 -14.63 -3.09 -5.88
N TRP A 160 -13.42 -2.82 -6.28
CA TRP A 160 -12.62 -3.62 -7.22
C TRP A 160 -11.41 -4.14 -6.48
N GLY A 161 -11.44 -5.44 -6.18
CA GLY A 161 -10.35 -6.10 -5.47
C GLY A 161 -9.37 -6.78 -6.41
N CYS A 162 -8.16 -7.04 -5.95
CA CYS A 162 -7.16 -7.83 -6.66
C CYS A 162 -6.36 -8.74 -5.70
N GLY A 163 -5.80 -9.83 -6.26
CA GLY A 163 -5.05 -10.79 -5.45
C GLY A 163 -4.25 -11.80 -6.28
N ASN A 164 -3.66 -12.79 -5.60
CA ASN A 164 -3.09 -13.95 -6.29
C ASN A 164 -4.21 -14.82 -6.86
N ALA A 165 -3.96 -15.91 -7.47
CA ALA A 165 -4.84 -16.95 -8.01
C ALA A 165 -6.25 -16.53 -8.51
N TYR A 166 -6.95 -15.66 -7.79
CA TYR A 166 -8.30 -15.18 -8.11
C TYR A 166 -8.32 -13.99 -9.08
N GLY A 167 -7.19 -13.29 -9.22
CA GLY A 167 -7.09 -12.13 -10.11
C GLY A 167 -7.82 -10.89 -9.61
N THR A 168 -8.49 -10.20 -10.53
CA THR A 168 -9.24 -8.98 -10.24
C THR A 168 -10.74 -9.28 -10.26
N PHE A 169 -11.51 -8.62 -9.39
CA PHE A 169 -12.94 -8.88 -9.22
C PHE A 169 -13.69 -7.62 -8.78
N TYR A 170 -14.99 -7.59 -9.03
CA TYR A 170 -15.94 -6.59 -8.55
C TYR A 170 -16.76 -7.13 -7.38
N TYR A 171 -17.01 -6.28 -6.38
CA TYR A 171 -17.87 -6.60 -5.25
C TYR A 171 -18.67 -5.37 -4.80
N ASN A 172 -19.98 -5.57 -4.60
CA ASN A 172 -20.86 -4.61 -3.94
C ASN A 172 -21.64 -5.33 -2.84
N PRO A 173 -21.38 -5.05 -1.57
CA PRO A 173 -22.03 -5.73 -0.44
C PRO A 173 -23.53 -5.50 -0.34
N SER A 174 -24.06 -4.46 -0.98
CA SER A 174 -25.50 -4.18 -1.01
C SER A 174 -26.25 -5.00 -2.09
N GLU A 175 -25.54 -5.51 -3.08
CA GLU A 175 -26.14 -6.23 -4.22
C GLU A 175 -25.93 -7.73 -4.13
N ARG A 176 -24.80 -8.17 -3.54
CA ARG A 176 -24.41 -9.59 -3.57
C ARG A 176 -23.52 -9.99 -2.40
N GLN A 177 -23.50 -11.28 -2.10
CA GLN A 177 -22.64 -11.85 -1.06
C GLN A 177 -21.28 -12.31 -1.60
N GLU A 178 -21.17 -12.58 -2.91
CA GLU A 178 -19.99 -13.11 -3.57
C GLU A 178 -19.46 -12.12 -4.62
N PRO A 179 -18.13 -11.99 -4.75
CA PRO A 179 -17.52 -11.17 -5.79
C PRO A 179 -17.76 -11.72 -7.20
N VAL A 180 -17.80 -10.83 -8.19
CA VAL A 180 -17.75 -11.17 -9.62
C VAL A 180 -16.32 -11.15 -10.09
N ARG A 181 -15.78 -12.32 -10.40
CA ARG A 181 -14.44 -12.44 -10.95
C ARG A 181 -14.41 -11.98 -12.40
N PHE A 182 -13.44 -11.14 -12.74
CA PHE A 182 -13.09 -10.85 -14.13
C PHE A 182 -12.16 -11.93 -14.66
N THR A 183 -11.95 -11.92 -15.99
CA THR A 183 -11.06 -12.87 -16.65
C THR A 183 -9.65 -12.86 -16.07
N ASP A 184 -8.94 -13.91 -16.33
CA ASP A 184 -7.70 -14.39 -15.77
C ASP A 184 -6.55 -13.36 -15.74
N PHE A 185 -6.49 -12.59 -14.68
CA PHE A 185 -5.30 -11.85 -14.28
C PHE A 185 -4.77 -12.41 -12.95
N PRO A 186 -4.28 -13.67 -12.93
CA PRO A 186 -3.67 -14.23 -11.76
C PRO A 186 -2.46 -13.38 -11.38
N ASN A 187 -2.16 -13.27 -10.08
CA ASN A 187 -1.02 -12.53 -9.59
C ASN A 187 -1.09 -10.99 -9.75
N SER A 188 -2.32 -10.44 -9.78
CA SER A 188 -2.54 -8.99 -9.69
C SER A 188 -2.11 -8.44 -8.32
N ARG A 189 -1.58 -7.21 -8.29
CA ARG A 189 -0.91 -6.64 -7.11
C ARG A 189 -1.58 -5.38 -6.55
N ALA A 190 -1.86 -4.42 -7.39
CA ALA A 190 -2.56 -3.21 -7.04
C ALA A 190 -3.64 -2.91 -8.08
N VAL A 191 -4.71 -2.25 -7.65
CA VAL A 191 -5.82 -1.82 -8.51
C VAL A 191 -6.15 -0.38 -8.18
N LYS A 192 -6.33 0.46 -9.20
CA LYS A 192 -6.64 1.90 -9.04
C LYS A 192 -7.68 2.34 -10.07
N ILE A 193 -8.48 3.34 -9.67
CA ILE A 193 -9.36 4.07 -10.57
C ILE A 193 -8.64 5.36 -10.95
N ILE A 194 -8.34 5.52 -12.24
CA ILE A 194 -7.68 6.70 -12.80
C ILE A 194 -8.53 7.20 -13.96
N ASN A 195 -8.94 8.46 -13.93
CA ASN A 195 -9.78 9.06 -14.98
C ASN A 195 -11.00 8.18 -15.33
N ASN A 196 -11.73 7.70 -14.32
CA ASN A 196 -12.91 6.83 -14.43
C ASN A 196 -12.68 5.51 -15.19
N SER A 197 -11.45 5.04 -15.24
CA SER A 197 -11.08 3.72 -15.78
C SER A 197 -10.40 2.88 -14.70
N LEU A 198 -10.62 1.58 -14.72
CA LEU A 198 -9.96 0.65 -13.80
C LEU A 198 -8.63 0.18 -14.38
N TYR A 199 -7.60 0.31 -13.58
CA TYR A 199 -6.25 -0.18 -13.88
C TYR A 199 -5.82 -1.20 -12.85
N VAL A 200 -5.01 -2.17 -13.27
CA VAL A 200 -4.46 -3.21 -12.39
C VAL A 200 -3.01 -3.49 -12.76
N SER A 201 -2.14 -3.63 -11.76
CA SER A 201 -0.77 -4.07 -11.97
C SER A 201 -0.64 -5.60 -11.87
N MET A 202 0.21 -6.17 -12.70
CA MET A 202 0.50 -7.59 -12.72
C MET A 202 1.99 -7.85 -12.56
N ASN A 203 2.30 -8.85 -11.74
CA ASN A 203 3.64 -9.36 -11.52
C ASN A 203 3.80 -10.70 -12.25
N ALA A 204 4.85 -10.84 -13.07
CA ALA A 204 5.13 -12.04 -13.84
C ALA A 204 6.30 -12.87 -13.29
N ALA A 205 6.85 -12.51 -12.11
CA ALA A 205 8.07 -13.16 -11.59
C ALA A 205 7.85 -14.56 -11.03
N ASP A 206 6.66 -14.89 -10.56
CA ASP A 206 6.42 -16.06 -9.71
C ASP A 206 5.77 -17.23 -10.45
N GLY A 207 5.70 -17.19 -11.78
CA GLY A 207 5.11 -18.25 -12.59
C GLY A 207 3.57 -18.39 -12.50
N TYR A 208 2.92 -17.58 -11.67
CA TYR A 208 1.46 -17.60 -11.51
C TYR A 208 0.71 -16.78 -12.57
N ALA A 209 1.43 -16.00 -13.36
CA ALA A 209 0.84 -15.11 -14.35
C ALA A 209 0.51 -15.81 -15.68
N GLY A 210 0.81 -17.11 -15.81
CA GLY A 210 0.74 -17.78 -17.11
C GLY A 210 1.63 -17.04 -18.12
N ASP A 211 1.10 -16.77 -19.31
CA ASP A 211 1.79 -16.02 -20.37
C ASP A 211 1.64 -14.50 -20.24
N ALA A 212 0.97 -14.01 -19.18
CA ALA A 212 0.72 -12.58 -19.03
C ALA A 212 2.02 -11.83 -18.66
N ALA A 213 2.29 -10.74 -19.37
CA ALA A 213 3.44 -9.89 -19.15
C ALA A 213 3.29 -9.04 -17.87
N ALA A 214 4.40 -8.78 -17.18
CA ALA A 214 4.41 -7.80 -16.09
C ALA A 214 4.12 -6.40 -16.61
N GLY A 215 3.37 -5.60 -15.83
CA GLY A 215 3.04 -4.24 -16.19
C GLY A 215 1.70 -3.78 -15.66
N VAL A 216 1.17 -2.68 -16.23
CA VAL A 216 -0.13 -2.12 -15.89
C VAL A 216 -1.12 -2.38 -17.02
N TYR A 217 -2.25 -2.96 -16.65
CA TYR A 217 -3.38 -3.25 -17.52
C TYR A 217 -4.51 -2.26 -17.27
N ARG A 218 -5.30 -1.95 -18.29
CA ARG A 218 -6.50 -1.13 -18.21
C ARG A 218 -7.68 -1.92 -18.74
N PHE A 219 -8.78 -1.91 -18.01
CA PHE A 219 -10.05 -2.46 -18.49
C PHE A 219 -10.58 -1.66 -19.67
N GLN A 220 -11.16 -2.37 -20.65
CA GLN A 220 -11.56 -1.77 -21.94
C GLN A 220 -12.97 -1.19 -21.91
N THR A 221 -13.74 -1.44 -20.86
CA THR A 221 -15.10 -0.93 -20.75
C THR A 221 -15.10 0.59 -20.62
N PRO A 222 -16.08 1.30 -21.21
CA PRO A 222 -16.22 2.75 -21.08
C PRO A 222 -16.54 3.20 -19.64
N ALA A 223 -17.13 2.32 -18.83
CA ALA A 223 -17.41 2.51 -17.41
C ALA A 223 -16.50 1.62 -16.57
N LEU A 224 -16.60 1.73 -15.24
CA LEU A 224 -15.92 0.80 -14.34
C LEU A 224 -16.52 -0.61 -14.50
N PRO A 225 -15.69 -1.66 -14.67
CA PRO A 225 -16.13 -3.01 -15.00
C PRO A 225 -16.94 -3.64 -13.85
N ARG A 226 -17.98 -4.39 -14.19
CA ARG A 226 -18.83 -5.08 -13.20
C ARG A 226 -19.18 -6.51 -13.60
N ASP A 227 -18.97 -6.87 -14.86
CA ASP A 227 -19.35 -8.15 -15.43
C ASP A 227 -18.14 -9.05 -15.67
N ALA A 228 -18.35 -10.35 -15.53
CA ALA A 228 -17.28 -11.35 -15.69
C ALA A 228 -16.67 -11.37 -17.10
N SER A 229 -17.39 -10.84 -18.11
CA SER A 229 -16.92 -10.70 -19.48
C SER A 229 -16.01 -9.50 -19.71
N ASP A 230 -15.89 -8.59 -18.74
CA ASP A 230 -15.02 -7.42 -18.85
C ASP A 230 -13.55 -7.86 -18.89
N SER A 231 -12.81 -7.34 -19.87
CA SER A 231 -11.41 -7.69 -20.12
C SER A 231 -10.49 -6.47 -20.02
N ALA A 232 -9.23 -6.71 -19.75
CA ALA A 232 -8.22 -5.66 -19.71
C ALA A 232 -7.08 -5.93 -20.69
N ILE A 233 -6.45 -4.85 -21.17
CA ILE A 233 -5.29 -4.89 -22.05
C ILE A 233 -4.07 -4.31 -21.35
N LEU A 234 -2.88 -4.84 -21.68
CA LEU A 234 -1.62 -4.29 -21.23
C LEU A 234 -1.42 -2.91 -21.87
N VAL A 235 -1.34 -1.87 -21.02
CA VAL A 235 -1.13 -0.49 -21.50
C VAL A 235 0.25 0.04 -21.19
N VAL A 236 0.84 -0.31 -20.03
CA VAL A 236 2.22 0.03 -19.70
C VAL A 236 3.00 -1.26 -19.47
N PRO A 237 3.69 -1.78 -20.48
CA PRO A 237 4.51 -2.98 -20.32
C PRO A 237 5.71 -2.68 -19.43
N SER A 238 6.00 -3.57 -18.50
CA SER A 238 7.24 -3.48 -17.72
C SER A 238 8.44 -3.78 -18.61
N ALA A 239 9.55 -3.08 -18.40
CA ALA A 239 10.79 -3.38 -19.10
C ALA A 239 11.28 -4.82 -18.72
N PRO A 240 11.96 -5.55 -19.63
CA PRO A 240 12.19 -7.00 -19.49
C PRO A 240 12.89 -7.44 -18.20
N HIS A 241 13.65 -6.57 -17.57
CA HIS A 241 14.37 -6.85 -16.33
C HIS A 241 13.53 -6.65 -15.06
N TYR A 242 12.37 -5.98 -15.17
CA TYR A 242 11.53 -5.58 -14.05
C TYR A 242 10.24 -6.40 -14.07
N LYS A 243 10.22 -7.50 -13.35
CA LYS A 243 9.08 -8.44 -13.37
C LYS A 243 8.25 -8.41 -12.10
N LYS A 244 8.76 -7.76 -11.03
CA LYS A 244 8.13 -7.76 -9.70
C LYS A 244 7.32 -6.48 -9.44
N VAL A 245 6.55 -6.05 -10.44
CA VAL A 245 5.70 -4.84 -10.39
C VAL A 245 4.64 -4.98 -9.32
N VAL A 246 4.45 -3.92 -8.51
CA VAL A 246 3.41 -3.84 -7.48
C VAL A 246 2.62 -2.54 -7.61
N GLY A 247 3.08 -1.45 -7.03
CA GLY A 247 2.42 -0.14 -7.09
C GLY A 247 2.60 0.52 -8.45
N PHE A 248 1.66 1.36 -8.83
CA PHE A 248 1.78 2.18 -10.03
C PHE A 248 1.02 3.50 -9.87
N GLU A 249 1.47 4.51 -10.62
CA GLU A 249 0.79 5.79 -10.80
C GLU A 249 0.88 6.22 -12.26
N ILE A 250 -0.19 6.83 -12.76
CA ILE A 250 -0.24 7.42 -14.09
C ILE A 250 -0.71 8.86 -13.92
N ASN A 251 0.00 9.82 -14.51
CA ASN A 251 -0.36 11.23 -14.40
C ASN A 251 -1.73 11.52 -15.05
N PRO A 252 -2.41 12.62 -14.67
CA PRO A 252 -3.72 12.99 -15.25
C PRO A 252 -3.71 13.13 -16.77
N GLY A 253 -2.59 13.54 -17.36
CA GLY A 253 -2.41 13.63 -18.81
C GLY A 253 -2.24 12.28 -19.51
N GLY A 254 -2.08 11.18 -18.78
CA GLY A 254 -1.95 9.83 -19.34
C GLY A 254 -0.67 9.60 -20.16
N ASN A 255 0.39 10.35 -19.89
CA ASN A 255 1.64 10.28 -20.66
C ASN A 255 2.91 10.06 -19.82
N ILE A 256 2.81 10.06 -18.49
CA ILE A 256 3.87 9.67 -17.55
C ILE A 256 3.32 8.58 -16.64
N ALA A 257 4.05 7.50 -16.46
CA ALA A 257 3.73 6.45 -15.50
C ALA A 257 4.95 6.09 -14.66
N TYR A 258 4.70 5.73 -13.41
CA TYR A 258 5.68 5.13 -12.50
C TYR A 258 5.18 3.77 -12.05
N MET A 259 6.10 2.82 -11.92
CA MET A 259 5.83 1.50 -11.37
C MET A 259 6.86 1.16 -10.29
N SER A 260 6.42 0.73 -9.13
CA SER A 260 7.32 0.15 -8.13
C SER A 260 7.61 -1.32 -8.44
N ASP A 261 8.85 -1.73 -8.23
CA ASP A 261 9.28 -3.12 -8.31
C ASP A 261 9.94 -3.52 -6.99
N THR A 262 9.53 -4.65 -6.44
CA THR A 262 9.99 -5.09 -5.12
C THR A 262 11.45 -5.54 -5.07
N ALA A 263 12.13 -5.57 -6.20
CA ALA A 263 13.54 -5.91 -6.31
C ALA A 263 14.43 -4.83 -6.92
N ALA A 264 13.84 -3.79 -7.57
CA ALA A 264 14.61 -2.89 -8.41
C ALA A 264 14.38 -1.39 -8.17
N GLY A 265 13.41 -1.01 -7.33
CA GLY A 265 13.09 0.40 -7.05
C GLY A 265 11.89 0.89 -7.84
N ILE A 266 11.97 2.04 -8.52
CA ILE A 266 10.85 2.70 -9.18
C ILE A 266 11.20 2.99 -10.64
N GLN A 267 10.42 2.44 -11.56
CA GLN A 267 10.61 2.68 -12.98
C GLN A 267 9.74 3.84 -13.47
N LYS A 268 10.29 4.71 -14.29
CA LYS A 268 9.58 5.75 -15.02
C LYS A 268 9.35 5.32 -16.46
N TYR A 269 8.14 5.58 -16.94
CA TYR A 269 7.73 5.39 -18.33
C TYR A 269 7.16 6.68 -18.88
N VAL A 270 7.45 6.94 -20.15
CA VAL A 270 6.92 8.10 -20.88
C VAL A 270 6.23 7.61 -22.15
N LYS A 271 5.06 8.14 -22.43
CA LYS A 271 4.28 7.80 -23.61
C LYS A 271 4.69 8.69 -24.79
N SER A 272 5.01 8.08 -25.92
CA SER A 272 5.31 8.73 -27.18
C SER A 272 4.31 8.23 -28.24
N GLY A 273 3.40 9.08 -28.67
CA GLY A 273 2.26 8.67 -29.46
C GLY A 273 1.38 7.68 -28.69
N THR A 274 1.21 6.47 -29.21
CA THR A 274 0.43 5.40 -28.54
C THR A 274 1.28 4.46 -27.69
N THR A 275 2.62 4.57 -27.74
CA THR A 275 3.55 3.62 -27.16
C THR A 275 4.20 4.15 -25.88
N TRP A 276 4.18 3.34 -24.82
CA TRP A 276 4.92 3.62 -23.60
C TRP A 276 6.37 3.13 -23.74
N LYS A 277 7.31 3.97 -23.33
CA LYS A 277 8.74 3.67 -23.35
C LYS A 277 9.31 3.81 -21.95
N PHE A 278 10.11 2.81 -21.53
CA PHE A 278 10.93 2.90 -20.32
C PHE A 278 11.90 4.09 -20.47
N ALA A 279 11.92 4.97 -19.48
CA ALA A 279 12.84 6.10 -19.43
C ALA A 279 14.05 5.77 -18.57
N TYR A 280 13.83 5.46 -17.29
CA TYR A 280 14.88 5.08 -16.35
C TYR A 280 14.29 4.49 -15.05
N ASN A 281 15.18 3.95 -14.22
CA ASN A 281 14.86 3.43 -12.90
C ASN A 281 15.50 4.31 -11.81
N PHE A 282 14.74 4.63 -10.77
CA PHE A 282 15.27 5.17 -9.54
C PHE A 282 15.72 4.00 -8.65
N ALA A 283 17.02 3.82 -8.53
CA ALA A 283 17.60 2.88 -7.60
C ALA A 283 17.47 3.41 -6.16
N ILE A 284 16.95 2.60 -5.26
CA ILE A 284 16.81 2.97 -3.84
C ILE A 284 18.04 2.46 -3.08
N PRO A 285 18.88 3.35 -2.50
CA PRO A 285 20.00 2.92 -1.67
C PRO A 285 19.50 2.08 -0.49
N GLN A 286 20.12 0.94 -0.25
CA GLN A 286 19.80 0.10 0.90
C GLN A 286 20.20 0.77 2.21
N ASN A 287 19.38 0.58 3.24
CA ASN A 287 19.59 1.11 4.59
C ASN A 287 20.07 0.04 5.59
N ILE A 288 20.11 -1.21 5.17
CA ILE A 288 20.58 -2.34 5.97
C ILE A 288 21.72 -3.07 5.25
N PRO A 289 22.59 -3.77 5.97
CA PRO A 289 23.68 -4.52 5.36
C PRO A 289 23.16 -5.51 4.31
N PRO A 290 23.86 -5.69 3.18
CA PRO A 290 23.44 -6.60 2.09
C PRO A 290 23.21 -8.05 2.53
N ALA A 291 23.87 -8.48 3.61
CA ALA A 291 23.70 -9.82 4.16
C ALA A 291 22.28 -10.08 4.72
N LEU A 292 21.55 -9.03 5.08
CA LEU A 292 20.20 -9.11 5.64
C LEU A 292 19.10 -8.82 4.63
N ASN A 293 19.46 -8.25 3.48
CA ASN A 293 18.50 -7.90 2.44
C ASN A 293 19.09 -8.00 1.04
N ASN A 294 18.39 -8.70 0.18
CA ASN A 294 18.81 -8.93 -1.20
C ASN A 294 18.17 -7.93 -2.19
N ALA A 295 17.36 -6.99 -1.73
CA ALA A 295 16.58 -6.13 -2.62
C ALA A 295 16.46 -4.70 -2.11
N ALA A 296 16.87 -3.76 -2.93
CA ALA A 296 16.59 -2.33 -2.80
C ALA A 296 15.35 -1.96 -3.63
N GLY A 297 14.21 -2.58 -3.31
CA GLY A 297 12.96 -2.40 -4.05
C GLY A 297 11.96 -1.47 -3.35
N CYS A 298 10.82 -1.25 -4.01
CA CYS A 298 9.68 -0.51 -3.47
C CYS A 298 8.39 -1.31 -3.59
N PHE A 299 7.49 -1.11 -2.62
CA PHE A 299 6.17 -1.73 -2.59
C PHE A 299 5.07 -0.72 -2.94
N GLY A 300 4.68 0.14 -1.99
CA GLY A 300 3.68 1.18 -2.18
C GLY A 300 4.23 2.36 -2.97
N LEU A 301 3.36 3.03 -3.71
CA LEU A 301 3.73 4.17 -4.56
C LEU A 301 2.60 5.20 -4.57
N ALA A 302 2.94 6.46 -4.34
CA ALA A 302 2.09 7.63 -4.54
C ALA A 302 2.91 8.73 -5.22
N VAL A 303 2.30 9.51 -6.11
CA VAL A 303 3.00 10.56 -6.86
C VAL A 303 2.20 11.84 -6.87
N ASP A 304 2.83 12.93 -6.47
CA ASP A 304 2.30 14.28 -6.66
C ASP A 304 2.73 14.83 -8.03
N PHE A 305 1.76 15.02 -8.90
CA PHE A 305 1.96 15.58 -10.25
C PHE A 305 1.64 17.07 -10.34
N SER A 306 1.35 17.75 -9.25
CA SER A 306 0.91 19.15 -9.25
C SER A 306 2.04 20.14 -9.53
N GLY A 307 3.28 19.78 -9.22
CA GLY A 307 4.46 20.64 -9.39
C GLY A 307 5.07 20.58 -10.80
N ALA A 308 6.11 21.39 -11.00
CA ALA A 308 6.90 21.40 -12.25
C ALA A 308 7.64 20.07 -12.49
N ALA A 309 8.03 19.38 -11.43
CA ALA A 309 8.57 18.04 -11.46
C ALA A 309 7.72 17.15 -10.54
N PRO A 310 7.36 15.93 -10.97
CA PRO A 310 6.65 14.98 -10.11
C PRO A 310 7.43 14.68 -8.83
N VAL A 311 6.72 14.57 -7.70
CA VAL A 311 7.30 14.13 -6.44
C VAL A 311 6.77 12.74 -6.10
N ILE A 312 7.68 11.80 -6.03
CA ILE A 312 7.40 10.38 -5.82
C ILE A 312 7.58 10.06 -4.34
N TYR A 313 6.63 9.33 -3.78
CA TYR A 313 6.68 8.75 -2.44
C TYR A 313 6.50 7.25 -2.55
N ALA A 314 7.35 6.49 -1.85
CA ALA A 314 7.28 5.04 -1.89
C ALA A 314 7.65 4.42 -0.53
N THR A 315 7.10 3.24 -0.26
CA THR A 315 7.58 2.37 0.81
C THR A 315 8.59 1.40 0.26
N THR A 316 9.73 1.24 0.97
CA THR A 316 10.79 0.32 0.54
C THR A 316 10.51 -1.12 0.99
N THR A 317 11.24 -2.09 0.43
CA THR A 317 11.10 -3.52 0.78
C THR A 317 12.21 -4.04 1.69
N GLU A 318 13.04 -3.17 2.24
CA GLU A 318 14.13 -3.54 3.15
C GLU A 318 13.58 -4.30 4.37
N GLY A 319 14.17 -5.44 4.72
CA GLY A 319 13.75 -6.27 5.84
C GLY A 319 12.36 -6.90 5.71
N TYR A 320 11.74 -6.82 4.55
CA TYR A 320 10.39 -7.29 4.29
C TYR A 320 10.33 -8.83 4.38
N GLY A 321 9.45 -9.34 5.24
CA GLY A 321 9.33 -10.78 5.49
C GLY A 321 10.32 -11.37 6.50
N GLY A 322 11.18 -10.55 7.11
CA GLY A 322 12.15 -10.95 8.13
C GLY A 322 11.86 -10.38 9.53
N SER A 323 12.66 -10.79 10.49
CA SER A 323 12.60 -10.29 11.87
C SER A 323 13.20 -8.88 12.03
N VAL A 324 13.88 -8.38 11.02
CA VAL A 324 14.50 -7.06 11.02
C VAL A 324 13.71 -6.18 10.06
N ASN A 325 12.92 -5.27 10.61
CA ASN A 325 12.16 -4.30 9.84
C ASN A 325 12.84 -2.95 9.96
N SER A 326 13.32 -2.45 8.85
CA SER A 326 13.95 -1.14 8.72
C SER A 326 13.50 -0.44 7.44
N ASN A 327 12.34 -0.88 6.90
CA ASN A 327 11.83 -0.27 5.69
C ASN A 327 11.41 1.18 5.95
N ARG A 328 11.41 1.95 4.88
CA ARG A 328 11.27 3.38 4.91
C ARG A 328 10.11 3.85 4.04
N VAL A 329 9.64 5.04 4.35
CA VAL A 329 8.94 5.92 3.40
C VAL A 329 10.01 6.84 2.81
N VAL A 330 10.16 6.82 1.50
CA VAL A 330 11.12 7.64 0.77
C VAL A 330 10.43 8.66 -0.13
N ARG A 331 11.11 9.78 -0.38
CA ARG A 331 10.70 10.86 -1.26
C ARG A 331 11.77 11.08 -2.33
N ILE A 332 11.34 11.24 -3.58
CA ILE A 332 12.21 11.54 -4.73
C ILE A 332 11.55 12.65 -5.55
N VAL A 333 12.28 13.70 -5.89
CA VAL A 333 11.83 14.69 -6.88
C VAL A 333 12.35 14.25 -8.24
N ASP A 334 11.45 13.99 -9.18
CA ASP A 334 11.81 13.46 -10.50
C ASP A 334 12.45 14.51 -11.40
N THR A 335 13.74 14.75 -11.17
CA THR A 335 14.55 15.63 -12.04
C THR A 335 15.35 14.84 -13.07
N ASN A 336 15.80 13.64 -12.72
CA ASN A 336 16.56 12.70 -13.57
C ASN A 336 16.73 11.34 -12.85
N ALA A 337 17.37 10.38 -13.51
CA ALA A 337 17.62 9.03 -12.99
C ALA A 337 18.46 8.96 -11.71
N THR A 338 19.26 9.99 -11.43
CA THR A 338 20.13 10.07 -10.24
C THR A 338 19.58 11.01 -9.15
N ALA A 339 18.29 11.30 -9.21
CA ALA A 339 17.62 12.14 -8.21
C ALA A 339 17.81 11.60 -6.79
N VAL A 340 17.99 12.53 -5.84
CA VAL A 340 18.25 12.19 -4.45
C VAL A 340 17.05 11.50 -3.82
N VAL A 341 17.30 10.38 -3.15
CA VAL A 341 16.32 9.65 -2.32
C VAL A 341 16.43 10.16 -0.88
N THR A 342 15.34 10.73 -0.38
CA THR A 342 15.26 11.26 0.99
C THR A 342 14.31 10.41 1.83
N THR A 343 14.67 10.10 3.07
CA THR A 343 13.82 9.34 3.99
C THR A 343 12.83 10.28 4.70
N VAL A 344 11.53 10.05 4.51
CA VAL A 344 10.45 10.73 5.24
C VAL A 344 10.23 10.09 6.60
N ALA A 345 10.15 8.76 6.64
CA ALA A 345 9.97 7.98 7.86
C ALA A 345 10.66 6.62 7.75
N GLN A 346 10.98 6.04 8.88
CA GLN A 346 11.59 4.71 8.98
C GLN A 346 10.88 3.89 10.06
N ALA A 347 10.66 2.61 9.78
CA ALA A 347 10.23 1.65 10.78
C ALA A 347 11.38 1.40 11.77
N THR A 348 11.21 1.85 13.01
CA THR A 348 12.27 1.84 14.03
C THR A 348 12.25 0.61 14.93
N SER A 349 11.19 -0.18 14.87
CA SER A 349 11.01 -1.39 15.68
C SER A 349 11.05 -2.63 14.81
N THR A 350 11.54 -3.73 15.36
CA THR A 350 11.28 -5.07 14.84
C THR A 350 9.77 -5.35 14.85
N ASN A 351 9.30 -6.18 13.94
CA ASN A 351 7.88 -6.53 13.84
C ASN A 351 6.93 -5.36 13.47
N VAL A 352 7.48 -4.35 12.79
CA VAL A 352 6.76 -3.24 12.20
C VAL A 352 7.17 -3.12 10.74
N ALA A 353 6.22 -3.03 9.81
CA ALA A 353 6.50 -2.85 8.39
C ALA A 353 5.54 -1.84 7.74
N PHE A 354 6.07 -0.83 7.06
CA PHE A 354 5.30 0.01 6.15
C PHE A 354 4.96 -0.77 4.87
N ARG A 355 3.74 -0.59 4.35
CA ARG A 355 3.25 -1.28 3.15
C ARG A 355 2.73 -0.30 2.11
N GLY A 356 1.44 -0.23 1.90
CA GLY A 356 0.83 0.71 0.96
C GLY A 356 0.99 2.17 1.39
N ILE A 357 1.02 3.05 0.43
CA ILE A 357 1.07 4.50 0.61
C ILE A 357 0.16 5.17 -0.41
N ASP A 358 -0.54 6.20 0.01
CA ASP A 358 -1.26 7.15 -0.83
C ASP A 358 -1.31 8.51 -0.11
N PHE A 359 -1.93 9.52 -0.69
CA PHE A 359 -2.21 10.76 0.03
C PHE A 359 -3.41 10.56 0.97
N THR A 360 -3.49 11.39 2.01
CA THR A 360 -4.61 11.38 2.97
C THR A 360 -5.94 11.74 2.30
N PRO A 361 -7.10 11.32 2.90
CA PRO A 361 -8.42 11.73 2.43
C PRO A 361 -8.63 13.25 2.53
N GLU A 362 -9.40 13.79 1.59
CA GLU A 362 -9.77 15.22 1.50
C GLU A 362 -11.12 15.52 2.14
#